data_a10556be9562cf12d346b60c9a548de1
#
_entry.id   a10556be9562cf12d346b60c9a548de1
#
_cell.length_a   1.000
_cell.length_b   1.000
_cell.length_c   1.000
_cell.angle_alpha   90.00
_cell.angle_beta   90.00
_cell.angle_gamma   90.00
#
_symmetry.space_group_name_H-M   'P 1'
#
loop_
_entity.id
_entity.type
_entity.pdbx_description
1 polymer ?
#
loop_
_entity_poly.entity_id
_entity_poly.type
_entity_poly.pdbx_seq_one_letter_code
_entity_poly.pdbx_strand_id
1 'polypeptide(L)'
;MTASMKTARPKDQIRAAYYDQLGGGFGKKVRARVHWIVRQAKGEHILDIGCSGGVVPILLGREGKHVIGIDVLPEAIIEAKQALLEEPASVKEKVELHEANVMTYTPDIQFDTVLMTEVLEHIGEPERFIARAVSFIAPEGRLVITVPFGVNDYADHKRTYYLNRLLEQLTPFGKIETIERIDKWLGITIQVYPEPQSGRSILPAEVEWLEDAFEEVERLHLATIIDLKRKQQNLERKVQRLGEQTDQLEHAQVELLRHEQQLQEQREQYKMLEEQYAVLLDRFEGSLMTNLELLEANASWKSKYRSLARSKLGKIVVR
;
A
#
# COMPACT_ATOMS: atom_id res chain seq x y z
N MET A 1 -32.76 -7.10 22.79
CA MET A 1 -31.29 -7.15 22.92
C MET A 1 -30.72 -7.64 21.60
N THR A 2 -30.44 -6.71 20.70
CA THR A 2 -29.87 -6.99 19.37
C THR A 2 -28.37 -6.92 19.50
N ALA A 3 -27.71 -8.08 19.40
CA ALA A 3 -26.26 -8.17 19.33
C ALA A 3 -25.78 -7.44 18.08
N SER A 4 -25.01 -6.38 18.27
CA SER A 4 -24.29 -5.69 17.21
C SER A 4 -23.36 -6.70 16.53
N MET A 5 -23.67 -7.08 15.30
CA MET A 5 -22.72 -7.79 14.44
C MET A 5 -21.53 -6.85 14.24
N LYS A 6 -20.43 -7.14 14.94
CA LYS A 6 -19.12 -6.60 14.56
C LYS A 6 -18.89 -7.01 13.10
N THR A 7 -18.88 -6.06 12.20
CA THR A 7 -18.45 -6.29 10.82
C THR A 7 -17.03 -6.84 10.90
N ALA A 8 -16.87 -8.11 10.56
CA ALA A 8 -15.56 -8.72 10.41
C ALA A 8 -14.75 -7.86 9.44
N ARG A 9 -13.51 -7.50 9.81
CA ARG A 9 -12.58 -6.83 8.89
C ARG A 9 -12.46 -7.70 7.64
N PRO A 10 -12.41 -7.09 6.43
CA PRO A 10 -12.18 -7.87 5.23
C PRO A 10 -10.89 -8.68 5.42
N LYS A 11 -10.99 -9.98 5.22
CA LYS A 11 -9.85 -10.89 5.31
C LYS A 11 -8.85 -10.51 4.22
N ASP A 12 -7.62 -10.26 4.60
CA ASP A 12 -6.54 -10.08 3.62
C ASP A 12 -6.43 -11.36 2.76
N GLN A 13 -6.51 -11.21 1.44
CA GLN A 13 -6.53 -12.32 0.50
C GLN A 13 -5.19 -12.48 -0.24
N ILE A 14 -4.08 -12.06 0.39
CA ILE A 14 -2.76 -12.08 -0.24
C ILE A 14 -2.37 -13.48 -0.71
N ARG A 15 -2.69 -14.52 0.07
CA ARG A 15 -2.42 -15.91 -0.31
C ARG A 15 -3.23 -16.32 -1.54
N ALA A 16 -4.53 -16.05 -1.56
CA ALA A 16 -5.39 -16.33 -2.72
C ALA A 16 -4.92 -15.58 -3.97
N ALA A 17 -4.48 -14.31 -3.81
CA ALA A 17 -3.93 -13.52 -4.90
C ALA A 17 -2.59 -14.06 -5.39
N TYR A 18 -1.70 -14.45 -4.48
CA TYR A 18 -0.38 -14.99 -4.82
C TYR A 18 -0.48 -16.27 -5.68
N TYR A 19 -1.47 -17.13 -5.40
CA TYR A 19 -1.74 -18.38 -6.14
C TYR A 19 -2.78 -18.22 -7.27
N ASP A 20 -2.98 -17.00 -7.79
CA ASP A 20 -3.87 -16.66 -8.92
C ASP A 20 -5.38 -16.96 -8.71
N GLN A 21 -5.83 -17.25 -7.50
CA GLN A 21 -7.23 -17.51 -7.20
C GLN A 21 -8.14 -16.26 -7.37
N LEU A 22 -7.55 -15.07 -7.42
CA LEU A 22 -8.22 -13.79 -7.66
C LEU A 22 -7.96 -13.21 -9.06
N GLY A 23 -7.48 -14.05 -9.98
CA GLY A 23 -7.15 -13.70 -11.36
C GLY A 23 -5.68 -13.39 -11.59
N GLY A 24 -5.12 -13.89 -12.72
CA GLY A 24 -3.69 -13.90 -13.00
C GLY A 24 -3.04 -12.51 -13.12
N GLY A 25 -3.80 -11.49 -13.56
CA GLY A 25 -3.30 -10.12 -13.64
C GLY A 25 -2.98 -9.52 -12.26
N PHE A 26 -3.86 -9.73 -11.29
CA PHE A 26 -3.65 -9.29 -9.91
C PHE A 26 -2.59 -10.15 -9.22
N GLY A 27 -2.65 -11.47 -9.41
CA GLY A 27 -1.66 -12.40 -8.86
C GLY A 27 -0.23 -12.09 -9.32
N LYS A 28 -0.02 -11.73 -10.59
CA LYS A 28 1.30 -11.30 -11.10
C LYS A 28 1.86 -10.10 -10.31
N LYS A 29 1.03 -9.11 -10.01
CA LYS A 29 1.42 -7.92 -9.25
C LYS A 29 1.77 -8.26 -7.80
N VAL A 30 0.93 -9.07 -7.15
CA VAL A 30 1.18 -9.54 -5.77
C VAL A 30 2.47 -10.36 -5.70
N ARG A 31 2.70 -11.29 -6.64
CA ARG A 31 3.96 -12.05 -6.71
C ARG A 31 5.17 -11.16 -6.89
N ALA A 32 5.10 -10.13 -7.75
CA ALA A 32 6.20 -9.19 -7.93
C ALA A 32 6.60 -8.52 -6.60
N ARG A 33 5.61 -8.05 -5.81
CA ARG A 33 5.84 -7.47 -4.49
C ARG A 33 6.41 -8.49 -3.51
N VAL A 34 5.77 -9.64 -3.38
CA VAL A 34 6.21 -10.69 -2.44
C VAL A 34 7.63 -11.15 -2.76
N HIS A 35 7.96 -11.37 -4.03
CA HIS A 35 9.33 -11.75 -4.43
C HIS A 35 10.33 -10.61 -4.20
N TRP A 36 9.91 -9.34 -4.33
CA TRP A 36 10.76 -8.24 -3.94
C TRP A 36 11.06 -8.28 -2.44
N ILE A 37 10.04 -8.44 -1.59
CA ILE A 37 10.20 -8.55 -0.14
C ILE A 37 11.18 -9.66 0.22
N VAL A 38 10.98 -10.86 -0.33
CA VAL A 38 11.85 -12.02 -0.09
C VAL A 38 13.30 -11.72 -0.48
N ARG A 39 13.54 -11.06 -1.63
CA ARG A 39 14.91 -10.67 -2.05
C ARG A 39 15.55 -9.64 -1.12
N GLN A 40 14.76 -8.78 -0.47
CA GLN A 40 15.30 -7.79 0.48
C GLN A 40 15.64 -8.40 1.85
N ALA A 41 15.04 -9.51 2.22
CA ALA A 41 15.31 -10.19 3.50
C ALA A 41 16.72 -10.81 3.49
N LYS A 42 17.64 -10.20 4.23
CA LYS A 42 19.03 -10.68 4.39
C LYS A 42 19.25 -11.22 5.80
N GLY A 43 20.33 -11.96 5.96
CA GLY A 43 20.65 -12.65 7.21
C GLY A 43 19.87 -13.95 7.39
N GLU A 44 19.93 -14.52 8.57
CA GLU A 44 19.35 -15.83 8.89
C GLU A 44 18.04 -15.70 9.68
N HIS A 45 17.97 -14.76 10.61
CA HIS A 45 16.83 -14.54 11.50
C HIS A 45 15.95 -13.40 11.03
N ILE A 46 14.71 -13.70 10.66
CA ILE A 46 13.76 -12.75 10.08
C ILE A 46 12.51 -12.65 10.96
N LEU A 47 12.05 -11.43 11.24
CA LEU A 47 10.74 -11.16 11.83
C LEU A 47 9.81 -10.56 10.77
N ASP A 48 8.64 -11.16 10.58
CA ASP A 48 7.59 -10.62 9.70
C ASP A 48 6.43 -10.10 10.55
N ILE A 49 6.30 -8.77 10.63
CA ILE A 49 5.25 -8.07 11.37
C ILE A 49 4.05 -7.86 10.47
N GLY A 50 2.88 -8.41 10.84
CA GLY A 50 1.69 -8.43 10.00
C GLY A 50 1.77 -9.50 8.92
N CYS A 51 2.19 -10.71 9.32
CA CYS A 51 2.47 -11.82 8.38
C CYS A 51 1.23 -12.38 7.67
N SER A 52 0.02 -11.96 8.05
CA SER A 52 -1.24 -12.39 7.42
C SER A 52 -1.32 -13.93 7.25
N GLY A 53 -1.75 -14.44 6.09
CA GLY A 53 -1.82 -15.87 5.76
C GLY A 53 -0.47 -16.57 5.54
N GLY A 54 0.66 -15.99 5.99
CA GLY A 54 1.96 -16.64 6.09
C GLY A 54 2.72 -16.84 4.78
N VAL A 55 2.35 -16.16 3.69
CA VAL A 55 3.03 -16.35 2.38
C VAL A 55 4.51 -16.01 2.45
N VAL A 56 4.86 -14.85 3.00
CA VAL A 56 6.26 -14.40 3.09
C VAL A 56 7.07 -15.27 4.04
N PRO A 57 6.61 -15.56 5.28
CA PRO A 57 7.33 -16.47 6.18
C PRO A 57 7.61 -17.83 5.56
N ILE A 58 6.62 -18.44 4.89
CA ILE A 58 6.79 -19.76 4.26
C ILE A 58 7.81 -19.71 3.13
N LEU A 59 7.78 -18.69 2.27
CA LEU A 59 8.76 -18.55 1.18
C LEU A 59 10.18 -18.40 1.72
N LEU A 60 10.38 -17.58 2.76
CA LEU A 60 11.68 -17.41 3.41
C LEU A 60 12.14 -18.70 4.11
N GLY A 61 11.21 -19.43 4.74
CA GLY A 61 11.50 -20.76 5.32
C GLY A 61 11.95 -21.78 4.25
N ARG A 62 11.37 -21.73 3.04
CA ARG A 62 11.83 -22.55 1.90
C ARG A 62 13.25 -22.19 1.43
N GLU A 63 13.66 -20.93 1.63
CA GLU A 63 15.04 -20.48 1.40
C GLU A 63 15.99 -20.81 2.57
N GLY A 64 15.51 -21.53 3.59
CA GLY A 64 16.29 -21.99 4.75
C GLY A 64 16.46 -20.97 5.86
N LYS A 65 15.76 -19.83 5.82
CA LYS A 65 15.81 -18.79 6.87
C LYS A 65 14.94 -19.17 8.06
N HIS A 66 15.37 -18.76 9.25
CA HIS A 66 14.58 -18.83 10.48
C HIS A 66 13.64 -17.61 10.52
N VAL A 67 12.34 -17.86 10.50
CA VAL A 67 11.35 -16.79 10.39
C VAL A 67 10.35 -16.86 11.51
N ILE A 68 10.16 -15.76 12.21
CA ILE A 68 9.04 -15.57 13.11
C ILE A 68 8.04 -14.63 12.43
N GLY A 69 6.81 -15.12 12.19
CA GLY A 69 5.70 -14.30 11.71
C GLY A 69 4.75 -13.95 12.85
N ILE A 70 4.43 -12.69 13.00
CA ILE A 70 3.43 -12.23 13.98
C ILE A 70 2.29 -11.48 13.29
N ASP A 71 1.07 -11.70 13.78
CA ASP A 71 -0.12 -10.94 13.38
C ASP A 71 -1.05 -10.77 14.57
N VAL A 72 -1.82 -9.68 14.60
CA VAL A 72 -2.80 -9.41 15.66
C VAL A 72 -4.13 -10.11 15.43
N LEU A 73 -4.36 -10.64 14.21
CA LEU A 73 -5.59 -11.30 13.81
C LEU A 73 -5.47 -12.82 14.01
N PRO A 74 -6.23 -13.43 14.94
CA PRO A 74 -6.21 -14.87 15.17
C PRO A 74 -6.49 -15.68 13.88
N GLU A 75 -7.44 -15.21 13.07
CA GLU A 75 -7.84 -15.86 11.83
C GLU A 75 -6.69 -15.91 10.80
N ALA A 76 -5.88 -14.86 10.72
CA ALA A 76 -4.71 -14.82 9.86
C ALA A 76 -3.68 -15.87 10.28
N ILE A 77 -3.41 -15.96 11.58
CA ILE A 77 -2.47 -16.95 12.13
C ILE A 77 -2.99 -18.39 11.97
N ILE A 78 -4.28 -18.62 12.11
CA ILE A 78 -4.87 -19.95 11.86
C ILE A 78 -4.64 -20.34 10.40
N GLU A 79 -4.92 -19.44 9.44
CA GLU A 79 -4.68 -19.68 8.01
C GLU A 79 -3.21 -19.92 7.71
N ALA A 80 -2.32 -19.10 8.26
CA ALA A 80 -0.88 -19.24 8.09
C ALA A 80 -0.35 -20.58 8.62
N LYS A 81 -0.83 -21.02 9.81
CA LYS A 81 -0.48 -22.32 10.38
C LYS A 81 -1.01 -23.48 9.55
N GLN A 82 -2.24 -23.38 9.02
CA GLN A 82 -2.77 -24.41 8.11
C GLN A 82 -1.91 -24.53 6.86
N ALA A 83 -1.51 -23.38 6.28
CA ALA A 83 -0.62 -23.36 5.14
C ALA A 83 0.75 -23.98 5.44
N LEU A 84 1.30 -23.69 6.62
CA LEU A 84 2.59 -24.25 7.05
C LEU A 84 2.52 -25.77 7.27
N LEU A 85 1.39 -26.33 7.68
CA LEU A 85 1.22 -27.78 7.83
C LEU A 85 1.39 -28.54 6.51
N GLU A 86 1.12 -27.92 5.38
CA GLU A 86 1.29 -28.49 4.04
C GLU A 86 2.76 -28.52 3.58
N GLU A 87 3.66 -27.81 4.28
CA GLU A 87 5.07 -27.70 3.91
C GLU A 87 5.90 -28.90 4.40
N PRO A 88 7.06 -29.15 3.77
CA PRO A 88 8.03 -30.14 4.25
C PRO A 88 8.52 -29.85 5.67
N ALA A 89 9.01 -30.87 6.38
CA ALA A 89 9.53 -30.75 7.74
C ALA A 89 10.63 -29.68 7.84
N SER A 90 11.53 -29.62 6.84
CA SER A 90 12.61 -28.64 6.78
C SER A 90 12.15 -27.18 6.77
N VAL A 91 10.95 -26.91 6.25
CA VAL A 91 10.33 -25.57 6.29
C VAL A 91 9.63 -25.35 7.62
N LYS A 92 8.89 -26.36 8.11
CA LYS A 92 8.16 -26.28 9.39
C LYS A 92 9.08 -26.01 10.57
N GLU A 93 10.30 -26.55 10.55
CA GLU A 93 11.32 -26.33 11.58
C GLU A 93 11.93 -24.91 11.54
N LYS A 94 11.70 -24.17 10.45
CA LYS A 94 12.27 -22.85 10.23
C LYS A 94 11.26 -21.70 10.44
N VAL A 95 9.97 -22.00 10.51
CA VAL A 95 8.92 -20.96 10.54
C VAL A 95 8.08 -21.10 11.81
N GLU A 96 8.04 -20.05 12.58
CA GLU A 96 7.18 -19.90 13.74
C GLU A 96 6.12 -18.82 13.48
N LEU A 97 4.87 -19.06 13.92
CA LEU A 97 3.74 -18.16 13.66
C LEU A 97 2.98 -17.91 14.96
N HIS A 98 2.89 -16.64 15.38
CA HIS A 98 2.29 -16.25 16.65
C HIS A 98 1.22 -15.15 16.47
N GLU A 99 0.10 -15.33 17.19
CA GLU A 99 -0.82 -14.22 17.42
C GLU A 99 -0.17 -13.27 18.43
N ALA A 100 0.22 -12.07 17.97
CA ALA A 100 0.89 -11.11 18.84
C ALA A 100 0.69 -9.67 18.36
N ASN A 101 0.65 -8.76 19.33
CA ASN A 101 0.72 -7.33 19.06
C ASN A 101 2.17 -6.87 19.18
N VAL A 102 2.74 -6.31 18.12
CA VAL A 102 4.13 -5.85 18.08
C VAL A 102 4.48 -4.88 19.21
N MET A 103 3.52 -4.07 19.67
CA MET A 103 3.75 -3.10 20.76
C MET A 103 4.03 -3.76 22.12
N THR A 104 3.57 -4.99 22.30
CA THR A 104 3.75 -5.77 23.54
C THR A 104 4.60 -7.03 23.34
N TYR A 105 4.92 -7.36 22.09
CA TYR A 105 5.74 -8.52 21.75
C TYR A 105 7.19 -8.32 22.25
N THR A 106 7.74 -9.35 22.88
CA THR A 106 9.12 -9.35 23.40
C THR A 106 9.82 -10.61 22.90
N PRO A 107 10.57 -10.53 21.79
CA PRO A 107 11.36 -11.67 21.31
C PRO A 107 12.59 -11.90 22.18
N ASP A 108 13.04 -13.16 22.24
CA ASP A 108 14.25 -13.56 22.97
C ASP A 108 15.54 -13.31 22.16
N ILE A 109 15.40 -13.00 20.86
CA ILE A 109 16.52 -12.75 19.94
C ILE A 109 16.31 -11.43 19.19
N GLN A 110 17.41 -10.90 18.66
CA GLN A 110 17.35 -9.85 17.65
C GLN A 110 17.37 -10.45 16.23
N PHE A 111 16.84 -9.71 15.27
CA PHE A 111 16.66 -10.16 13.90
C PHE A 111 17.61 -9.44 12.95
N ASP A 112 18.13 -10.16 11.97
CA ASP A 112 18.92 -9.56 10.88
C ASP A 112 18.06 -8.71 9.96
N THR A 113 16.80 -9.12 9.77
CA THR A 113 15.81 -8.36 9.01
C THR A 113 14.46 -8.38 9.72
N VAL A 114 13.85 -7.21 9.83
CA VAL A 114 12.44 -7.07 10.19
C VAL A 114 11.67 -6.62 8.95
N LEU A 115 10.59 -7.33 8.66
CA LEU A 115 9.65 -7.01 7.58
C LEU A 115 8.42 -6.32 8.18
N MET A 116 7.97 -5.25 7.55
CA MET A 116 6.77 -4.51 7.90
C MET A 116 6.06 -4.11 6.59
N THR A 117 5.32 -5.06 6.03
CA THR A 117 4.81 -4.97 4.67
C THR A 117 3.30 -4.86 4.67
N GLU A 118 2.76 -3.75 4.10
CA GLU A 118 1.33 -3.42 4.09
C GLU A 118 0.75 -3.31 5.52
N VAL A 119 1.46 -2.62 6.39
CA VAL A 119 1.09 -2.45 7.80
C VAL A 119 0.95 -0.98 8.16
N LEU A 120 1.88 -0.13 7.72
CA LEU A 120 1.95 1.26 8.19
C LEU A 120 0.72 2.10 7.82
N GLU A 121 0.06 1.80 6.70
CA GLU A 121 -1.16 2.46 6.26
C GLU A 121 -2.32 2.28 7.26
N HIS A 122 -2.28 1.23 8.06
CA HIS A 122 -3.28 0.91 9.09
C HIS A 122 -2.95 1.52 10.46
N ILE A 123 -1.76 2.10 10.63
CA ILE A 123 -1.25 2.53 11.94
C ILE A 123 -1.54 4.03 12.19
N GLY A 124 -2.12 4.32 13.35
CA GLY A 124 -2.39 5.71 13.79
C GLY A 124 -1.13 6.48 14.19
N GLU A 125 -0.18 5.82 14.86
CA GLU A 125 1.09 6.37 15.35
C GLU A 125 2.29 5.63 14.72
N PRO A 126 2.57 5.84 13.41
CA PRO A 126 3.57 5.05 12.68
C PRO A 126 4.99 5.25 13.21
N GLU A 127 5.35 6.44 13.68
CA GLU A 127 6.68 6.72 14.21
C GLU A 127 7.00 5.84 15.43
N ARG A 128 6.04 5.71 16.34
CA ARG A 128 6.15 4.84 17.52
C ARG A 128 6.19 3.37 17.12
N PHE A 129 5.44 3.00 16.10
CA PHE A 129 5.40 1.64 15.59
C PHE A 129 6.72 1.26 14.91
N ILE A 130 7.29 2.16 14.09
CA ILE A 130 8.60 1.99 13.46
C ILE A 130 9.69 1.88 14.52
N ALA A 131 9.71 2.77 15.51
CA ALA A 131 10.68 2.71 16.62
C ALA A 131 10.64 1.36 17.33
N ARG A 132 9.43 0.80 17.54
CA ARG A 132 9.26 -0.51 18.13
C ARG A 132 9.80 -1.63 17.25
N ALA A 133 9.48 -1.61 15.93
CA ALA A 133 10.00 -2.58 14.98
C ALA A 133 11.54 -2.54 14.90
N VAL A 134 12.12 -1.35 14.86
CA VAL A 134 13.57 -1.13 14.86
C VAL A 134 14.24 -1.69 16.12
N SER A 135 13.58 -1.63 17.29
CA SER A 135 14.15 -2.16 18.54
C SER A 135 14.38 -3.68 18.52
N PHE A 136 13.81 -4.40 17.57
CA PHE A 136 14.02 -5.83 17.39
C PHE A 136 15.19 -6.18 16.46
N ILE A 137 15.76 -5.18 15.76
CA ILE A 137 16.77 -5.39 14.75
C ILE A 137 18.16 -5.47 15.38
N ALA A 138 18.94 -6.46 14.96
CA ALA A 138 20.33 -6.58 15.33
C ALA A 138 21.18 -5.41 14.80
N PRO A 139 22.34 -5.12 15.42
CA PRO A 139 23.26 -4.11 14.87
C PRO A 139 23.54 -4.37 13.38
N GLU A 140 23.50 -3.31 12.57
CA GLU A 140 23.66 -3.36 11.10
C GLU A 140 22.58 -4.17 10.35
N GLY A 141 21.56 -4.64 11.05
CA GLY A 141 20.40 -5.27 10.45
C GLY A 141 19.53 -4.28 9.68
N ARG A 142 18.44 -4.75 9.10
CA ARG A 142 17.62 -3.94 8.21
C ARG A 142 16.14 -4.00 8.51
N LEU A 143 15.46 -2.95 8.13
CA LEU A 143 14.02 -2.87 8.07
C LEU A 143 13.57 -2.83 6.61
N VAL A 144 12.66 -3.72 6.22
CA VAL A 144 12.05 -3.76 4.89
C VAL A 144 10.59 -3.39 5.01
N ILE A 145 10.16 -2.40 4.25
CA ILE A 145 8.81 -1.85 4.31
C ILE A 145 8.21 -1.86 2.92
N THR A 146 6.92 -2.24 2.83
CA THR A 146 6.08 -1.89 1.68
C THR A 146 4.82 -1.19 2.15
N VAL A 147 4.36 -0.21 1.37
CA VAL A 147 3.08 0.47 1.54
C VAL A 147 2.44 0.71 0.17
N PRO A 148 1.11 0.83 0.08
CA PRO A 148 0.47 1.36 -1.12
C PRO A 148 0.96 2.78 -1.40
N PHE A 149 1.25 3.08 -2.68
CA PHE A 149 1.66 4.41 -3.10
C PHE A 149 0.44 5.25 -3.52
N GLY A 150 0.31 6.45 -2.98
CA GLY A 150 -0.73 7.40 -3.34
C GLY A 150 -2.11 7.08 -2.76
N VAL A 151 -3.13 7.65 -3.37
CA VAL A 151 -4.52 7.50 -2.91
C VAL A 151 -4.97 6.04 -3.05
N ASN A 152 -5.29 5.42 -1.93
CA ASN A 152 -5.77 4.05 -1.85
C ASN A 152 -6.89 3.98 -0.79
N ASP A 153 -8.14 4.22 -1.23
CA ASP A 153 -9.31 4.38 -0.38
C ASP A 153 -9.88 3.03 0.12
N TYR A 154 -9.07 2.22 0.78
CA TYR A 154 -9.60 1.13 1.57
C TYR A 154 -10.12 1.66 2.92
N ALA A 155 -11.26 1.11 3.38
CA ALA A 155 -11.97 1.60 4.56
C ALA A 155 -11.17 1.53 5.88
N ASP A 156 -10.12 0.71 5.93
CA ASP A 156 -9.24 0.51 7.07
C ASP A 156 -7.88 1.22 6.95
N HIS A 157 -7.60 1.86 5.81
CA HIS A 157 -6.42 2.70 5.65
C HIS A 157 -6.61 4.02 6.41
N LYS A 158 -5.72 4.28 7.33
CA LYS A 158 -5.69 5.53 8.12
C LYS A 158 -4.78 6.58 7.48
N ARG A 159 -3.93 6.17 6.54
CA ARG A 159 -2.90 7.03 5.96
C ARG A 159 -2.68 6.73 4.48
N THR A 160 -2.42 7.79 3.74
CA THR A 160 -1.91 7.73 2.38
C THR A 160 -0.42 7.97 2.42
N TYR A 161 0.34 7.14 1.72
CA TYR A 161 1.78 7.26 1.63
C TYR A 161 2.23 7.76 0.27
N TYR A 162 3.07 8.79 0.31
CA TYR A 162 3.96 9.22 -0.76
C TYR A 162 5.40 9.07 -0.27
N LEU A 163 6.35 9.06 -1.20
CA LEU A 163 7.75 8.79 -0.89
C LEU A 163 8.30 9.72 0.21
N ASN A 164 8.07 11.01 0.07
CA ASN A 164 8.61 12.01 0.98
C ASN A 164 8.21 11.75 2.44
N ARG A 165 6.92 11.49 2.67
CA ARG A 165 6.39 11.23 4.02
C ARG A 165 6.99 9.97 4.63
N LEU A 166 7.15 8.91 3.81
CA LEU A 166 7.72 7.66 4.30
C LEU A 166 9.20 7.82 4.63
N LEU A 167 9.94 8.57 3.80
CA LEU A 167 11.35 8.89 4.07
C LEU A 167 11.52 9.72 5.35
N GLU A 168 10.64 10.69 5.61
CA GLU A 168 10.65 11.47 6.88
C GLU A 168 10.54 10.57 8.10
N GLN A 169 9.71 9.55 8.02
CA GLN A 169 9.50 8.60 9.11
C GLN A 169 10.66 7.61 9.28
N LEU A 170 11.37 7.27 8.21
CA LEU A 170 12.39 6.22 8.23
C LEU A 170 13.82 6.74 8.44
N THR A 171 14.15 7.90 7.88
CA THR A 171 15.50 8.45 7.95
C THR A 171 16.06 8.68 9.37
N PRO A 172 15.23 8.91 10.42
CA PRO A 172 15.75 8.94 11.78
C PRO A 172 16.34 7.61 12.27
N PHE A 173 15.92 6.49 11.70
CA PHE A 173 16.26 5.15 12.17
C PHE A 173 17.38 4.47 11.40
N GLY A 174 17.70 4.94 10.20
CA GLY A 174 18.73 4.27 9.41
C GLY A 174 19.00 4.91 8.06
N LYS A 175 20.00 4.37 7.37
CA LYS A 175 20.35 4.74 5.99
C LYS A 175 19.44 4.02 5.02
N ILE A 176 18.85 4.76 4.09
CA ILE A 176 18.12 4.18 2.97
C ILE A 176 19.10 3.39 2.09
N GLU A 177 18.82 2.10 1.88
CA GLU A 177 19.58 1.26 0.97
C GLU A 177 18.92 1.13 -0.39
N THR A 178 17.59 0.92 -0.40
CA THR A 178 16.82 0.79 -1.63
C THR A 178 15.49 1.53 -1.52
N ILE A 179 15.08 2.11 -2.65
CA ILE A 179 13.75 2.61 -2.89
C ILE A 179 13.32 2.01 -4.21
N GLU A 180 12.18 1.33 -4.24
CA GLU A 180 11.68 0.71 -5.47
C GLU A 180 10.16 0.84 -5.54
N ARG A 181 9.66 1.19 -6.73
CA ARG A 181 8.25 1.13 -7.04
C ARG A 181 7.90 -0.22 -7.64
N ILE A 182 7.01 -0.93 -6.98
CA ILE A 182 6.59 -2.27 -7.38
C ILE A 182 5.11 -2.19 -7.77
N ASP A 183 4.84 -1.93 -9.05
CA ASP A 183 3.50 -1.62 -9.56
C ASP A 183 2.89 -0.41 -8.80
N LYS A 184 1.92 -0.62 -7.95
CA LYS A 184 1.25 0.40 -7.12
C LYS A 184 1.75 0.48 -5.67
N TRP A 185 2.83 -0.20 -5.36
CA TRP A 185 3.43 -0.22 -4.03
C TRP A 185 4.78 0.45 -4.03
N LEU A 186 5.10 1.04 -2.91
CA LEU A 186 6.40 1.58 -2.59
C LEU A 186 7.12 0.62 -1.65
N GLY A 187 8.29 0.15 -2.07
CA GLY A 187 9.19 -0.68 -1.28
C GLY A 187 10.42 0.11 -0.84
N ILE A 188 10.72 0.12 0.45
CA ILE A 188 11.91 0.77 1.01
C ILE A 188 12.64 -0.21 1.93
N THR A 189 13.96 -0.23 1.80
CA THR A 189 14.85 -0.92 2.74
C THR A 189 15.76 0.08 3.39
N ILE A 190 15.86 0.03 4.72
CA ILE A 190 16.85 0.79 5.48
C ILE A 190 17.80 -0.14 6.22
N GLN A 191 19.09 0.21 6.26
CA GLN A 191 20.04 -0.34 7.20
C GLN A 191 19.97 0.47 8.49
N VAL A 192 19.69 -0.21 9.59
CA VAL A 192 19.47 0.45 10.89
C VAL A 192 20.79 0.86 11.50
N TYR A 193 20.83 2.06 12.05
CA TYR A 193 21.99 2.55 12.83
C TYR A 193 21.83 2.19 14.31
N PRO A 194 22.95 2.05 15.04
CA PRO A 194 22.92 1.85 16.49
C PRO A 194 22.26 3.00 17.25
N GLU A 195 22.34 4.22 16.72
CA GLU A 195 21.71 5.42 17.28
C GLU A 195 20.99 6.22 16.17
N PRO A 196 19.79 6.75 16.43
CA PRO A 196 19.07 7.58 15.48
C PRO A 196 19.89 8.82 15.10
N GLN A 197 20.00 9.11 13.81
CA GLN A 197 20.71 10.29 13.32
C GLN A 197 19.72 11.40 12.99
N SER A 198 20.09 12.64 13.30
CA SER A 198 19.36 13.83 12.87
C SER A 198 19.89 14.27 11.51
N GLY A 199 19.08 14.21 10.50
CA GLY A 199 19.40 14.80 9.20
C GLY A 199 18.75 14.04 8.03
N ARG A 200 18.00 14.79 7.23
CA ARG A 200 17.30 14.29 6.05
C ARG A 200 18.02 14.76 4.79
N SER A 201 18.30 13.85 3.89
CA SER A 201 18.66 14.18 2.51
C SER A 201 17.72 13.43 1.57
N ILE A 202 16.90 14.16 0.79
CA ILE A 202 16.19 13.60 -0.36
C ILE A 202 17.11 13.81 -1.56
N LEU A 203 17.49 12.72 -2.22
CA LEU A 203 18.31 12.78 -3.42
C LEU A 203 17.46 13.27 -4.62
N PRO A 204 18.03 14.02 -5.58
CA PRO A 204 17.30 14.49 -6.76
C PRO A 204 16.63 13.37 -7.57
N ALA A 205 17.24 12.19 -7.67
CA ALA A 205 16.70 11.03 -8.35
C ALA A 205 15.42 10.47 -7.70
N GLU A 206 15.27 10.67 -6.41
CA GLU A 206 14.07 10.26 -5.66
C GLU A 206 12.88 11.17 -5.94
N VAL A 207 13.14 12.45 -6.23
CA VAL A 207 12.10 13.41 -6.63
C VAL A 207 11.62 13.10 -8.05
N GLU A 208 12.51 12.84 -9.00
CA GLU A 208 12.19 12.42 -10.36
C GLU A 208 11.34 11.14 -10.36
N TRP A 209 11.77 10.14 -9.59
CA TRP A 209 11.03 8.91 -9.41
C TRP A 209 9.62 9.14 -8.82
N LEU A 210 9.44 10.09 -7.90
CA LEU A 210 8.16 10.45 -7.31
C LEU A 210 7.21 11.05 -8.36
N GLU A 211 7.72 11.90 -9.24
CA GLU A 211 6.96 12.51 -10.34
C GLU A 211 6.50 11.44 -11.34
N ASP A 212 7.37 10.51 -11.73
CA ASP A 212 7.03 9.37 -12.59
C ASP A 212 5.95 8.48 -11.99
N ALA A 213 6.07 8.16 -10.71
CA ALA A 213 5.08 7.35 -10.00
C ALA A 213 3.72 8.05 -9.90
N PHE A 214 3.72 9.36 -9.70
CA PHE A 214 2.50 10.17 -9.67
C PHE A 214 1.83 10.22 -11.04
N GLU A 215 2.59 10.42 -12.11
CA GLU A 215 2.10 10.41 -13.49
C GLU A 215 1.43 9.07 -13.85
N GLU A 216 2.03 7.96 -13.44
CA GLU A 216 1.45 6.64 -13.72
C GLU A 216 0.14 6.40 -12.95
N VAL A 217 0.03 6.84 -11.71
CA VAL A 217 -1.23 6.78 -10.94
C VAL A 217 -2.31 7.61 -11.62
N GLU A 218 -1.97 8.81 -12.07
CA GLU A 218 -2.87 9.69 -12.80
C GLU A 218 -3.36 9.06 -14.12
N ARG A 219 -2.45 8.46 -14.90
CA ARG A 219 -2.78 7.73 -16.15
C ARG A 219 -3.72 6.56 -15.91
N LEU A 220 -3.53 5.81 -14.82
CA LEU A 220 -4.44 4.72 -14.43
C LEU A 220 -5.85 5.23 -14.13
N HIS A 221 -5.97 6.36 -13.43
CA HIS A 221 -7.25 6.99 -13.15
C HIS A 221 -7.91 7.49 -14.44
N LEU A 222 -7.16 8.16 -15.31
CA LEU A 222 -7.65 8.62 -16.62
C LEU A 222 -8.14 7.46 -17.49
N ALA A 223 -7.40 6.36 -17.54
CA ALA A 223 -7.81 5.16 -18.27
C ALA A 223 -9.13 4.57 -17.73
N THR A 224 -9.29 4.57 -16.40
CA THR A 224 -10.53 4.13 -15.75
C THR A 224 -11.70 5.04 -16.09
N ILE A 225 -11.51 6.35 -16.07
CA ILE A 225 -12.52 7.36 -16.45
C ILE A 225 -12.94 7.19 -17.92
N ILE A 226 -11.98 6.98 -18.82
CA ILE A 226 -12.25 6.76 -20.26
C ILE A 226 -13.07 5.49 -20.45
N ASP A 227 -12.72 4.39 -19.77
CA ASP A 227 -13.47 3.13 -19.84
C ASP A 227 -14.91 3.29 -19.31
N LEU A 228 -15.09 4.00 -18.20
CA LEU A 228 -16.41 4.29 -17.64
C LEU A 228 -17.25 5.15 -18.58
N LYS A 229 -16.68 6.21 -19.18
CA LYS A 229 -17.36 7.03 -20.20
C LYS A 229 -17.74 6.22 -21.43
N ARG A 230 -16.86 5.32 -21.88
CA ARG A 230 -17.15 4.42 -23.01
C ARG A 230 -18.28 3.44 -22.69
N LYS A 231 -18.33 2.90 -21.49
CA LYS A 231 -19.44 2.05 -21.02
C LYS A 231 -20.75 2.84 -20.97
N GLN A 232 -20.69 4.09 -20.47
CA GLN A 232 -21.84 5.00 -20.47
C GLN A 232 -22.39 5.23 -21.86
N GLN A 233 -21.55 5.62 -22.83
CA GLN A 233 -21.98 5.86 -24.21
C GLN A 233 -22.56 4.61 -24.89
N ASN A 234 -21.99 3.44 -24.61
CA ASN A 234 -22.52 2.18 -25.14
C ASN A 234 -23.87 1.82 -24.53
N LEU A 235 -24.11 2.13 -23.27
CA LEU A 235 -25.40 1.97 -22.60
C LEU A 235 -26.46 2.95 -23.18
N GLU A 236 -26.09 4.20 -23.35
CA GLU A 236 -26.97 5.22 -23.97
C GLU A 236 -27.42 4.80 -25.38
N ARG A 237 -26.49 4.30 -26.21
CA ARG A 237 -26.82 3.77 -27.54
C ARG A 237 -27.74 2.54 -27.50
N LYS A 238 -27.56 1.66 -26.49
CA LYS A 238 -28.46 0.52 -26.29
C LYS A 238 -29.87 0.96 -25.90
N VAL A 239 -29.96 1.93 -24.99
CA VAL A 239 -31.25 2.49 -24.54
C VAL A 239 -31.98 3.14 -25.70
N GLN A 240 -31.28 3.93 -26.53
CA GLN A 240 -31.88 4.58 -27.70
C GLN A 240 -32.45 3.56 -28.70
N ARG A 241 -31.69 2.48 -28.99
CA ARG A 241 -32.16 1.40 -29.89
C ARG A 241 -33.38 0.66 -29.35
N LEU A 242 -33.48 0.49 -28.01
CA LEU A 242 -34.62 -0.13 -27.38
C LEU A 242 -35.89 0.77 -27.49
N GLY A 243 -35.73 2.10 -27.33
CA GLY A 243 -36.80 3.08 -27.55
C GLY A 243 -37.37 3.06 -28.96
N GLU A 244 -36.52 2.95 -30.00
CA GLU A 244 -36.93 2.88 -31.42
C GLU A 244 -37.69 1.58 -31.78
N GLN A 245 -37.45 0.48 -31.02
CA GLN A 245 -38.14 -0.80 -31.25
C GLN A 245 -39.49 -0.93 -30.53
N THR A 246 -39.75 -0.11 -29.53
CA THR A 246 -40.96 -0.21 -28.69
C THR A 246 -42.16 0.56 -29.22
N ASP A 247 -42.02 1.43 -30.20
CA ASP A 247 -43.12 2.18 -30.81
C ASP A 247 -44.12 1.29 -31.63
N GLN A 248 -43.85 -0.02 -31.68
CA GLN A 248 -44.64 -0.91 -32.54
C GLN A 248 -45.58 -1.92 -31.83
N LEU A 249 -45.65 -1.99 -30.54
CA LEU A 249 -46.49 -3.01 -29.88
C LEU A 249 -47.08 -2.54 -28.53
N GLU A 250 -48.41 -2.65 -28.37
CA GLU A 250 -49.13 -2.35 -27.10
C GLU A 250 -48.59 -3.13 -25.86
N HIS A 251 -47.87 -4.22 -26.09
CA HIS A 251 -47.20 -4.97 -25.03
C HIS A 251 -45.93 -4.29 -24.50
N ALA A 252 -45.37 -3.33 -25.23
CA ALA A 252 -44.17 -2.65 -24.88
C ALA A 252 -44.37 -1.56 -23.81
N GLN A 253 -45.60 -1.14 -23.53
CA GLN A 253 -45.83 -0.09 -22.53
C GLN A 253 -45.45 -0.52 -21.11
N VAL A 254 -45.58 -1.81 -20.79
CA VAL A 254 -45.15 -2.38 -19.50
C VAL A 254 -43.63 -2.57 -19.46
N GLU A 255 -43.01 -2.94 -20.58
CA GLU A 255 -41.54 -3.03 -20.68
C GLU A 255 -40.90 -1.65 -20.78
N LEU A 256 -41.54 -0.67 -21.43
CA LEU A 256 -41.08 0.71 -21.44
C LEU A 256 -41.01 1.29 -20.02
N LEU A 257 -42.07 1.08 -19.22
CA LEU A 257 -42.05 1.51 -17.81
C LEU A 257 -40.93 0.84 -17.00
N ARG A 258 -40.64 -0.41 -17.31
CA ARG A 258 -39.54 -1.13 -16.66
C ARG A 258 -38.17 -0.61 -17.08
N HIS A 259 -38.02 -0.26 -18.35
CA HIS A 259 -36.79 0.34 -18.86
C HIS A 259 -36.62 1.79 -18.43
N GLU A 260 -37.71 2.56 -18.33
CA GLU A 260 -37.68 3.91 -17.76
C GLU A 260 -37.24 3.87 -16.28
N GLN A 261 -37.70 2.89 -15.50
CA GLN A 261 -37.25 2.70 -14.13
C GLN A 261 -35.76 2.37 -14.07
N GLN A 262 -35.27 1.48 -14.92
CA GLN A 262 -33.84 1.17 -14.98
C GLN A 262 -32.99 2.37 -15.41
N LEU A 263 -33.50 3.19 -16.32
CA LEU A 263 -32.82 4.41 -16.76
C LEU A 263 -32.73 5.44 -15.63
N GLN A 264 -33.80 5.54 -14.85
CA GLN A 264 -33.83 6.44 -13.68
C GLN A 264 -32.85 5.97 -12.60
N GLU A 265 -32.82 4.67 -12.30
CA GLU A 265 -31.86 4.08 -11.35
C GLU A 265 -30.40 4.27 -11.83
N GLN A 266 -30.14 4.09 -13.12
CA GLN A 266 -28.80 4.35 -13.68
C GLN A 266 -28.44 5.83 -13.67
N ARG A 267 -29.38 6.73 -13.94
CA ARG A 267 -29.14 8.18 -13.82
C ARG A 267 -28.87 8.60 -12.37
N GLU A 268 -29.55 7.96 -11.44
CA GLU A 268 -29.30 8.18 -10.00
C GLU A 268 -27.92 7.58 -9.61
N GLN A 269 -27.58 6.40 -10.14
CA GLN A 269 -26.25 5.83 -9.97
C GLN A 269 -25.17 6.71 -10.64
N TYR A 270 -25.45 7.22 -11.85
CA TYR A 270 -24.56 8.16 -12.54
C TYR A 270 -24.44 9.48 -11.80
N LYS A 271 -25.52 9.98 -11.25
CA LYS A 271 -25.49 11.20 -10.43
C LYS A 271 -24.66 10.99 -9.16
N MET A 272 -24.80 9.84 -8.51
CA MET A 272 -23.92 9.46 -7.40
C MET A 272 -22.46 9.30 -7.84
N LEU A 273 -22.23 8.74 -9.03
CA LEU A 273 -20.89 8.58 -9.58
C LEU A 273 -20.29 9.94 -10.00
N GLU A 274 -21.07 10.85 -10.57
CA GLU A 274 -20.69 12.24 -10.85
C GLU A 274 -20.39 13.03 -9.56
N GLU A 275 -21.19 12.84 -8.52
CA GLU A 275 -20.92 13.41 -7.19
C GLU A 275 -19.63 12.81 -6.60
N GLN A 276 -19.40 11.50 -6.74
CA GLN A 276 -18.14 10.86 -6.34
C GLN A 276 -16.95 11.38 -7.17
N TYR A 277 -17.16 11.60 -8.46
CA TYR A 277 -16.14 12.14 -9.36
C TYR A 277 -15.80 13.59 -9.03
N ALA A 278 -16.81 14.42 -8.76
CA ALA A 278 -16.59 15.80 -8.33
C ALA A 278 -15.79 15.86 -7.00
N VAL A 279 -16.12 14.97 -6.04
CA VAL A 279 -15.36 14.86 -4.79
C VAL A 279 -13.92 14.38 -5.04
N LEU A 280 -13.73 13.50 -6.02
CA LEU A 280 -12.39 13.02 -6.40
C LEU A 280 -11.55 14.12 -7.03
N LEU A 281 -12.17 14.93 -7.91
CA LEU A 281 -11.54 16.10 -8.53
C LEU A 281 -11.14 17.16 -7.49
N ASP A 282 -12.03 17.46 -6.57
CA ASP A 282 -11.76 18.42 -5.48
C ASP A 282 -10.57 17.94 -4.60
N ARG A 283 -10.57 16.65 -4.26
CA ARG A 283 -9.44 16.03 -3.56
C ARG A 283 -8.16 16.06 -4.38
N PHE A 284 -8.27 15.87 -5.70
CA PHE A 284 -7.14 15.91 -6.62
C PHE A 284 -6.58 17.33 -6.73
N GLU A 285 -7.45 18.33 -6.92
CA GLU A 285 -7.05 19.74 -6.92
C GLU A 285 -6.42 20.15 -5.58
N GLY A 286 -7.00 19.72 -4.47
CA GLY A 286 -6.41 19.91 -3.14
C GLY A 286 -5.04 19.24 -3.00
N SER A 287 -4.90 18.03 -3.52
CA SER A 287 -3.61 17.32 -3.57
C SER A 287 -2.60 18.05 -4.47
N LEU A 288 -3.06 18.60 -5.60
CA LEU A 288 -2.23 19.38 -6.54
C LEU A 288 -1.75 20.69 -5.90
N MET A 289 -2.65 21.39 -5.21
CA MET A 289 -2.30 22.62 -4.47
C MET A 289 -1.32 22.32 -3.34
N THR A 290 -1.55 21.24 -2.59
CA THR A 290 -0.62 20.80 -1.55
C THR A 290 0.76 20.45 -2.13
N ASN A 291 0.79 19.79 -3.28
CA ASN A 291 2.05 19.49 -3.98
C ASN A 291 2.72 20.75 -4.54
N LEU A 292 1.95 21.72 -5.03
CA LEU A 292 2.46 23.04 -5.45
C LEU A 292 3.07 23.79 -4.25
N GLU A 293 2.36 23.82 -3.13
CA GLU A 293 2.86 24.42 -1.89
C GLU A 293 4.14 23.71 -1.41
N LEU A 294 4.19 22.38 -1.51
CA LEU A 294 5.39 21.59 -1.20
C LEU A 294 6.54 21.87 -2.18
N LEU A 295 6.24 22.07 -3.48
CA LEU A 295 7.22 22.46 -4.49
C LEU A 295 7.73 23.87 -4.25
N GLU A 296 6.86 24.81 -3.91
CA GLU A 296 7.24 26.18 -3.53
C GLU A 296 8.04 26.21 -2.23
N ALA A 297 7.59 25.44 -1.23
CA ALA A 297 8.34 25.25 0.01
C ALA A 297 9.72 24.65 -0.26
N ASN A 298 9.80 23.62 -1.12
CA ASN A 298 11.07 22.99 -1.53
C ASN A 298 11.96 23.99 -2.31
N ALA A 299 11.37 24.79 -3.21
CA ALA A 299 12.10 25.86 -3.91
C ALA A 299 12.61 26.92 -2.93
N SER A 300 11.78 27.30 -1.94
CA SER A 300 12.17 28.20 -0.85
C SER A 300 13.30 27.62 0.00
N TRP A 301 13.19 26.33 0.36
CA TRP A 301 14.24 25.61 1.08
C TRP A 301 15.54 25.50 0.27
N LYS A 302 15.45 25.19 -1.04
CA LYS A 302 16.63 25.20 -1.94
C LYS A 302 17.29 26.58 -1.99
N SER A 303 16.49 27.65 -2.02
CA SER A 303 16.99 29.03 -1.98
C SER A 303 17.70 29.32 -0.66
N LYS A 304 17.03 29.00 0.46
CA LYS A 304 17.61 29.16 1.82
C LYS A 304 18.87 28.32 2.00
N TYR A 305 18.89 27.07 1.51
CA TYR A 305 20.05 26.20 1.56
C TYR A 305 21.22 26.76 0.74
N ARG A 306 20.96 27.25 -0.49
CA ARG A 306 22.00 27.90 -1.32
C ARG A 306 22.53 29.15 -0.66
N SER A 307 21.68 29.91 0.01
CA SER A 307 22.07 31.08 0.80
C SER A 307 22.94 30.67 2.00
N LEU A 308 22.52 29.64 2.75
CA LEU A 308 23.27 29.09 3.89
C LEU A 308 24.61 28.49 3.46
N ALA A 309 24.63 27.71 2.38
CA ALA A 309 25.87 27.13 1.83
C ALA A 309 26.87 28.16 1.32
N ARG A 310 26.36 29.33 0.88
CA ARG A 310 27.21 30.48 0.49
C ARG A 310 27.68 31.32 1.70
N SER A 311 27.05 31.18 2.85
CA SER A 311 27.46 31.87 4.09
C SER A 311 28.73 31.27 4.68
N LYS A 312 29.44 32.07 5.51
CA LYS A 312 30.64 31.59 6.20
C LYS A 312 30.40 30.38 7.10
N LEU A 313 29.21 30.23 7.66
CA LEU A 313 28.77 29.07 8.49
C LEU A 313 28.46 27.82 7.65
N GLY A 314 27.84 27.97 6.48
CA GLY A 314 27.51 26.85 5.61
C GLY A 314 28.71 26.12 5.01
N LYS A 315 29.83 26.84 4.81
CA LYS A 315 31.10 26.25 4.36
C LYS A 315 31.76 25.30 5.38
N ILE A 316 31.32 25.32 6.63
CA ILE A 316 31.83 24.46 7.71
C ILE A 316 30.96 23.19 7.85
N VAL A 317 29.69 23.23 7.46
CA VAL A 317 28.73 22.13 7.65
C VAL A 317 28.58 21.22 6.41
N VAL A 318 29.03 21.67 5.23
CA VAL A 318 28.91 20.93 3.94
C VAL A 318 30.25 20.28 3.52
N ARG A 319 31.19 20.12 4.47
CA ARG A 319 32.41 19.31 4.27
C ARG A 319 32.32 17.95 4.88
#